data_c5b0f12ca472069bf95522001ce49c23
#
_entry.id   c5b0f12ca472069bf95522001ce49c23
#
_cell.length_a   1.000
_cell.length_b   1.000
_cell.length_c   1.000
_cell.angle_alpha   90.00
_cell.angle_beta   90.00
_cell.angle_gamma   90.00
#
_symmetry.space_group_name_H-M   'P 1'
#
loop_
_entity.id
_entity.type
_entity.pdbx_description
1 polymer ?
#
loop_
_entity_poly.entity_id
_entity_poly.type
_entity_poly.pdbx_seq_one_letter_code
_entity_poly.pdbx_strand_id
1 'polypeptide(L)'
;MRLILNIFPRPLLIRLSILIKPIFSIIFKGSRFVDPINGKGYSRFLPYGYNKLRNNALCPGTFSLERHRLLWLYLKHNSSIENQSLKVLHIAPEQIFFKKFKKIKSWNYITTDLNSPLAEVKADICNLPFEKESFDLILCNHVLEHIV
;
A
#
# COMPACT_ATOMS: atom_id res chain seq x y z
N MET A 1 12.45 -15.64 0.68
CA MET A 1 11.76 -14.42 1.15
C MET A 1 11.20 -14.52 2.57
N ARG A 2 10.56 -15.64 3.00
CA ARG A 2 10.14 -15.85 4.40
C ARG A 2 11.30 -15.72 5.42
N LEU A 3 12.50 -16.20 5.10
CA LEU A 3 13.67 -16.11 5.99
C LEU A 3 14.05 -14.66 6.32
N ILE A 4 14.04 -13.77 5.34
CA ILE A 4 14.40 -12.35 5.52
C ILE A 4 13.36 -11.62 6.38
N LEU A 5 12.07 -11.93 6.19
CA LEU A 5 10.97 -11.32 6.95
C LEU A 5 10.95 -11.76 8.43
N ASN A 6 11.50 -12.94 8.74
CA ASN A 6 11.60 -13.45 10.12
C ASN A 6 12.86 -12.98 10.86
N ILE A 7 13.91 -12.57 10.11
CA ILE A 7 15.20 -12.17 10.71
C ILE A 7 15.24 -10.66 10.99
N PHE A 8 14.57 -9.84 10.16
CA PHE A 8 14.64 -8.39 10.30
C PHE A 8 13.30 -7.78 10.76
N PRO A 9 13.31 -6.88 11.74
CA PRO A 9 12.11 -6.19 12.19
C PRO A 9 11.50 -5.33 11.06
N ARG A 10 10.16 -5.33 10.97
CA ARG A 10 9.41 -4.59 9.94
C ARG A 10 9.86 -3.13 9.74
N PRO A 11 10.14 -2.34 10.80
CA PRO A 11 10.61 -0.96 10.61
C PRO A 11 11.91 -0.85 9.82
N LEU A 12 12.85 -1.80 10.04
CA LEU A 12 14.12 -1.84 9.31
C LEU A 12 13.91 -2.16 7.83
N LEU A 13 13.05 -3.14 7.54
CA LEU A 13 12.70 -3.50 6.15
C LEU A 13 12.04 -2.34 5.40
N ILE A 14 11.19 -1.56 6.08
CA ILE A 14 10.58 -0.36 5.53
C ILE A 14 11.65 0.69 5.18
N ARG A 15 12.60 0.95 6.09
CA ARG A 15 13.70 1.90 5.85
C ARG A 15 14.60 1.45 4.69
N LEU A 16 14.97 0.18 4.68
CA LEU A 16 15.79 -0.40 3.61
C LEU A 16 15.08 -0.31 2.25
N SER A 17 13.78 -0.58 2.21
CA SER A 17 12.99 -0.47 0.99
C SER A 17 13.00 0.95 0.40
N ILE A 18 13.02 1.99 1.24
CA ILE A 18 13.08 3.39 0.79
C ILE A 18 14.39 3.68 0.06
N LEU A 19 15.51 3.12 0.53
CA LEU A 19 16.83 3.28 -0.08
C LEU A 19 16.98 2.48 -1.39
N ILE A 20 16.39 1.28 -1.44
CA ILE A 20 16.53 0.37 -2.57
C ILE A 20 15.62 0.76 -3.75
N LYS A 21 14.41 1.27 -3.49
CA LYS A 21 13.44 1.65 -4.54
C LYS A 21 14.01 2.55 -5.65
N PRO A 22 14.74 3.64 -5.37
CA PRO A 22 15.31 4.48 -6.43
C PRO A 22 16.33 3.74 -7.29
N ILE A 23 17.16 2.88 -6.70
CA ILE A 23 18.16 2.08 -7.40
C ILE A 23 17.46 1.11 -8.37
N PHE A 24 16.47 0.36 -7.89
CA PHE A 24 15.67 -0.55 -8.72
C PHE A 24 14.90 0.20 -9.81
N SER A 25 14.41 1.40 -9.52
CA SER A 25 13.71 2.24 -10.50
C SER A 25 14.63 2.65 -11.66
N ILE A 26 15.93 2.84 -11.41
CA ILE A 26 16.90 3.17 -12.45
C ILE A 26 17.31 1.91 -13.23
N ILE A 27 17.66 0.82 -12.55
CA ILE A 27 18.12 -0.43 -13.17
C ILE A 27 17.04 -1.02 -14.11
N PHE A 28 15.77 -0.96 -13.70
CA PHE A 28 14.66 -1.52 -14.46
C PHE A 28 13.90 -0.50 -15.29
N LYS A 29 14.46 0.70 -15.54
CA LYS A 29 13.84 1.72 -16.38
C LYS A 29 13.55 1.19 -17.79
N GLY A 30 12.38 1.52 -18.34
CA GLY A 30 11.96 1.10 -19.68
C GLY A 30 10.53 1.56 -19.97
N SER A 31 9.97 1.12 -21.10
CA SER A 31 8.64 1.54 -21.58
C SER A 31 7.62 0.41 -21.66
N ARG A 32 8.04 -0.85 -21.39
CA ARG A 32 7.17 -2.01 -21.58
C ARG A 32 6.02 -2.11 -20.57
N PHE A 33 6.25 -1.70 -19.34
CA PHE A 33 5.26 -1.71 -18.25
C PHE A 33 5.22 -0.34 -17.59
N VAL A 34 4.04 0.21 -17.38
CA VAL A 34 3.87 1.47 -16.66
C VAL A 34 3.23 1.20 -15.30
N ASP A 35 3.82 1.75 -14.25
CA ASP A 35 3.20 1.72 -12.94
C ASP A 35 2.28 2.94 -12.77
N PRO A 36 0.96 2.76 -12.67
CA PRO A 36 0.01 3.87 -12.56
C PRO A 36 0.19 4.68 -11.27
N ILE A 37 0.84 4.11 -10.24
CA ILE A 37 1.01 4.78 -8.94
C ILE A 37 2.04 5.90 -9.01
N ASN A 38 3.13 5.74 -9.80
CA ASN A 38 4.17 6.76 -9.97
C ASN A 38 4.30 7.30 -11.39
N GLY A 39 3.55 6.74 -12.35
CA GLY A 39 3.58 7.13 -13.76
C GLY A 39 4.86 6.75 -14.51
N LYS A 40 5.77 5.96 -13.90
CA LYS A 40 7.05 5.60 -14.52
C LYS A 40 6.98 4.30 -15.28
N GLY A 41 7.74 4.24 -16.38
CA GLY A 41 7.91 3.05 -17.21
C GLY A 41 9.08 2.17 -16.78
N TYR A 42 8.88 0.86 -16.92
CA TYR A 42 9.84 -0.19 -16.56
C TYR A 42 10.00 -1.21 -17.70
N SER A 43 11.19 -1.79 -17.85
CA SER A 43 11.46 -2.86 -18.81
C SER A 43 10.76 -4.17 -18.43
N ARG A 44 10.63 -4.42 -17.12
CA ARG A 44 9.86 -5.53 -16.52
C ARG A 44 9.49 -5.21 -15.10
N PHE A 45 8.45 -5.88 -14.59
CA PHE A 45 8.22 -5.99 -13.15
C PHE A 45 8.87 -7.28 -12.63
N LEU A 46 9.17 -7.30 -11.33
CA LEU A 46 9.81 -8.43 -10.68
C LEU A 46 8.80 -9.54 -10.38
N PRO A 47 9.22 -10.82 -10.35
CA PRO A 47 8.34 -11.89 -9.91
C PRO A 47 8.03 -11.77 -8.42
N TYR A 48 6.81 -12.15 -8.04
CA TYR A 48 6.36 -12.15 -6.64
C TYR A 48 5.35 -13.26 -6.38
N GLY A 49 5.39 -13.87 -5.19
CA GLY A 49 4.44 -14.85 -4.70
C GLY A 49 5.03 -15.74 -3.61
N TYR A 50 4.17 -16.29 -2.74
CA TYR A 50 4.59 -17.21 -1.67
C TYR A 50 4.52 -18.67 -2.13
N ASN A 51 3.36 -19.10 -2.63
CA ASN A 51 3.14 -20.48 -3.09
C ASN A 51 3.39 -20.61 -4.59
N LYS A 52 3.00 -19.62 -5.38
CA LYS A 52 3.20 -19.57 -6.82
C LYS A 52 3.82 -18.22 -7.19
N LEU A 53 4.98 -18.26 -7.82
CA LEU A 53 5.60 -17.07 -8.37
C LEU A 53 4.81 -16.58 -9.58
N ARG A 54 4.40 -15.31 -9.56
CA ARG A 54 3.78 -14.64 -10.69
C ARG A 54 4.81 -13.70 -11.31
N ASN A 55 5.03 -13.83 -12.61
CA ASN A 55 5.90 -12.94 -13.35
C ASN A 55 5.27 -11.54 -13.46
N ASN A 56 6.10 -10.52 -13.52
CA ASN A 56 5.69 -9.12 -13.67
C ASN A 56 4.68 -8.64 -12.60
N ALA A 57 4.78 -9.15 -11.39
CA ALA A 57 3.86 -8.84 -10.30
C ALA A 57 4.27 -7.61 -9.49
N LEU A 58 5.56 -7.50 -9.13
CA LEU A 58 6.10 -6.47 -8.23
C LEU A 58 6.78 -5.36 -9.03
N CYS A 59 6.26 -4.14 -8.95
CA CYS A 59 6.91 -2.97 -9.54
C CYS A 59 8.24 -2.67 -8.85
N PRO A 60 9.37 -2.55 -9.58
CA PRO A 60 10.68 -2.33 -8.97
C PRO A 60 10.83 -0.96 -8.29
N GLY A 61 10.14 0.07 -8.77
CA GLY A 61 10.29 1.42 -8.23
C GLY A 61 9.36 1.77 -7.07
N THR A 62 8.20 1.12 -6.99
CA THR A 62 7.22 1.38 -5.92
C THR A 62 7.06 0.23 -4.95
N PHE A 63 7.46 -0.99 -5.37
CA PHE A 63 7.15 -2.26 -4.72
C PHE A 63 5.65 -2.51 -4.62
N SER A 64 4.88 -1.91 -5.54
CA SER A 64 3.46 -2.20 -5.68
C SER A 64 3.22 -3.57 -6.30
N LEU A 65 2.19 -4.25 -5.84
CA LEU A 65 1.62 -5.46 -6.44
C LEU A 65 0.40 -5.10 -7.31
N GLU A 66 -0.11 -6.08 -8.04
CA GLU A 66 -1.28 -5.93 -8.93
C GLU A 66 -2.47 -5.31 -8.20
N ARG A 67 -2.80 -5.82 -6.99
CA ARG A 67 -3.91 -5.32 -6.17
C ARG A 67 -3.76 -3.85 -5.78
N HIS A 68 -2.52 -3.40 -5.50
CA HIS A 68 -2.25 -1.99 -5.19
C HIS A 68 -2.49 -1.11 -6.42
N ARG A 69 -2.03 -1.54 -7.59
CA ARG A 69 -2.23 -0.81 -8.84
C ARG A 69 -3.70 -0.74 -9.24
N LEU A 70 -4.44 -1.85 -9.03
CA LEU A 70 -5.89 -1.91 -9.27
C LEU A 70 -6.64 -0.93 -8.36
N LEU A 71 -6.38 -0.95 -7.04
CA LEU A 71 -6.99 -0.01 -6.10
C LEU A 71 -6.67 1.44 -6.48
N TRP A 72 -5.42 1.72 -6.86
CA TRP A 72 -5.02 3.06 -7.30
C TRP A 72 -5.78 3.51 -8.55
N LEU A 73 -5.91 2.65 -9.55
CA LEU A 73 -6.66 2.95 -10.77
C LEU A 73 -8.14 3.16 -10.48
N TYR A 74 -8.74 2.37 -9.60
CA TYR A 74 -10.12 2.54 -9.16
C TYR A 74 -10.34 3.89 -8.49
N LEU A 75 -9.48 4.28 -7.56
CA LEU A 75 -9.55 5.58 -6.89
C LEU A 75 -9.35 6.74 -7.88
N LYS A 76 -8.46 6.59 -8.85
CA LYS A 76 -8.24 7.60 -9.91
C LYS A 76 -9.39 7.69 -10.91
N HIS A 77 -10.03 6.58 -11.23
CA HIS A 77 -11.22 6.59 -12.10
C HIS A 77 -12.37 7.33 -11.43
N ASN A 78 -12.50 7.22 -10.12
CA ASN A 78 -13.43 7.98 -9.30
C ASN A 78 -12.78 9.29 -8.80
N SER A 79 -12.26 10.10 -9.71
CA SER A 79 -11.41 11.28 -9.46
C SER A 79 -12.00 12.34 -8.51
N SER A 80 -13.31 12.33 -8.29
CA SER A 80 -13.97 13.19 -7.30
C SER A 80 -13.57 12.86 -5.86
N ILE A 81 -13.17 11.61 -5.56
CA ILE A 81 -12.86 11.15 -4.20
C ILE A 81 -11.68 11.93 -3.59
N GLU A 82 -10.62 12.19 -4.36
CA GLU A 82 -9.43 12.91 -3.86
C GLU A 82 -9.72 14.38 -3.53
N ASN A 83 -10.76 14.96 -4.16
CA ASN A 83 -11.14 16.36 -4.01
C ASN A 83 -12.25 16.58 -2.96
N GLN A 84 -12.87 15.50 -2.49
CA GLN A 84 -13.90 15.55 -1.46
C GLN A 84 -13.27 15.67 -0.07
N SER A 85 -13.93 16.40 0.82
CA SER A 85 -13.58 16.43 2.23
C SER A 85 -14.11 15.15 2.89
N LEU A 86 -13.23 14.16 3.09
CA LEU A 86 -13.61 12.85 3.59
C LEU A 86 -12.86 12.51 4.88
N LYS A 87 -13.58 11.84 5.80
CA LYS A 87 -12.98 11.13 6.92
C LYS A 87 -12.70 9.69 6.49
N VAL A 88 -11.41 9.36 6.36
CA VAL A 88 -10.95 8.10 5.75
C VAL A 88 -10.27 7.23 6.78
N LEU A 89 -10.76 6.00 6.94
CA LEU A 89 -10.09 4.96 7.73
C LEU A 89 -9.34 4.00 6.81
N HIS A 90 -8.05 3.82 7.06
CA HIS A 90 -7.24 2.83 6.34
C HIS A 90 -6.77 1.74 7.30
N ILE A 91 -7.39 0.56 7.17
CA ILE A 91 -7.09 -0.63 7.98
C ILE A 91 -5.90 -1.36 7.36
N ALA A 92 -4.94 -1.76 8.18
CA ALA A 92 -3.69 -2.40 7.76
C ALA A 92 -2.95 -1.63 6.63
N PRO A 93 -2.57 -0.37 6.88
CA PRO A 93 -2.10 0.54 5.84
C PRO A 93 -0.84 0.03 5.14
N GLU A 94 -0.94 -0.07 3.81
CA GLU A 94 0.20 -0.43 2.99
C GLU A 94 1.14 0.76 2.79
N GLN A 95 2.44 0.51 2.93
CA GLN A 95 3.48 1.53 2.80
C GLN A 95 3.38 2.35 1.51
N ILE A 96 2.91 1.72 0.43
CA ILE A 96 2.79 2.36 -0.89
C ILE A 96 1.74 3.48 -0.90
N PHE A 97 0.64 3.29 -0.17
CA PHE A 97 -0.46 4.24 -0.10
C PHE A 97 -0.34 5.22 1.06
N PHE A 98 0.19 4.78 2.19
CA PHE A 98 0.29 5.59 3.41
C PHE A 98 0.83 7.00 3.14
N LYS A 99 1.99 7.10 2.46
CA LYS A 99 2.61 8.40 2.14
C LYS A 99 1.83 9.23 1.12
N LYS A 100 1.08 8.57 0.23
CA LYS A 100 0.26 9.25 -0.77
C LYS A 100 -1.01 9.80 -0.16
N PHE A 101 -1.75 8.98 0.58
CA PHE A 101 -3.02 9.36 1.16
C PHE A 101 -2.85 10.41 2.27
N LYS A 102 -1.79 10.30 3.06
CA LYS A 102 -1.45 11.33 4.07
C LYS A 102 -1.16 12.72 3.48
N LYS A 103 -0.92 12.83 2.17
CA LYS A 103 -0.72 14.11 1.47
C LYS A 103 -2.00 14.71 0.90
N ILE A 104 -3.10 13.98 0.88
CA ILE A 104 -4.39 14.47 0.41
C ILE A 104 -4.96 15.38 1.48
N LYS A 105 -4.88 16.69 1.26
CA LYS A 105 -5.25 17.71 2.26
C LYS A 105 -6.75 17.74 2.57
N SER A 106 -7.58 17.27 1.63
CA SER A 106 -9.03 17.16 1.77
C SER A 106 -9.46 16.00 2.67
N TRP A 107 -8.55 15.05 2.96
CA TRP A 107 -8.86 13.87 3.77
C TRP A 107 -8.45 14.04 5.23
N ASN A 108 -9.38 13.76 6.15
CA ASN A 108 -9.05 13.41 7.53
C ASN A 108 -8.66 11.92 7.55
N TYR A 109 -7.39 11.63 7.29
CA TYR A 109 -6.88 10.28 7.05
C TYR A 109 -6.34 9.67 8.34
N ILE A 110 -7.00 8.60 8.79
CA ILE A 110 -6.66 7.84 10.01
C ILE A 110 -6.27 6.42 9.61
N THR A 111 -5.25 5.88 10.25
CA THR A 111 -4.76 4.52 10.01
C THR A 111 -4.86 3.65 11.25
N THR A 112 -5.24 2.37 11.06
CA THR A 112 -5.33 1.41 12.16
C THR A 112 -4.77 0.05 11.78
N ASP A 113 -4.11 -0.61 12.73
CA ASP A 113 -3.59 -1.97 12.61
C ASP A 113 -3.19 -2.48 14.00
N LEU A 114 -3.13 -3.79 14.20
CA LEU A 114 -2.67 -4.42 15.44
C LEU A 114 -1.19 -4.13 15.74
N ASN A 115 -0.33 -4.22 14.72
CA ASN A 115 1.13 -4.29 14.90
C ASN A 115 1.93 -3.42 13.91
N SER A 116 1.27 -2.81 12.94
CA SER A 116 1.96 -1.99 11.93
C SER A 116 2.52 -0.70 12.53
N PRO A 117 3.79 -0.36 12.26
CA PRO A 117 4.35 0.94 12.65
C PRO A 117 3.78 2.12 11.84
N LEU A 118 2.92 1.85 10.86
CA LEU A 118 2.23 2.86 10.06
C LEU A 118 0.85 3.19 10.63
N ALA A 119 0.38 2.45 11.64
CA ALA A 119 -0.89 2.70 12.28
C ALA A 119 -0.78 3.85 13.30
N GLU A 120 -1.69 4.81 13.20
CA GLU A 120 -1.86 5.89 14.19
C GLU A 120 -2.67 5.40 15.39
N VAL A 121 -3.64 4.52 15.13
CA VAL A 121 -4.46 3.87 16.16
C VAL A 121 -4.14 2.38 16.17
N LYS A 122 -3.68 1.86 17.30
CA LYS A 122 -3.44 0.43 17.46
C LYS A 122 -4.74 -0.24 17.91
N ALA A 123 -5.35 -1.02 17.01
CA ALA A 123 -6.61 -1.70 17.29
C ALA A 123 -6.77 -2.99 16.51
N ASP A 124 -7.60 -3.88 17.06
CA ASP A 124 -8.11 -5.05 16.35
C ASP A 124 -9.28 -4.62 15.46
N ILE A 125 -9.31 -5.12 14.22
CA ILE A 125 -10.43 -4.85 13.31
C ILE A 125 -11.76 -5.38 13.83
N CYS A 126 -11.74 -6.44 14.65
CA CYS A 126 -12.92 -6.99 15.29
C CYS A 126 -13.44 -6.13 16.45
N ASN A 127 -12.62 -5.20 16.96
CA ASN A 127 -12.98 -4.30 18.06
C ASN A 127 -12.35 -2.92 17.84
N LEU A 128 -12.86 -2.21 16.84
CA LEU A 128 -12.38 -0.87 16.50
C LEU A 128 -12.88 0.16 17.52
N PRO A 129 -12.00 1.06 18.02
CA PRO A 129 -12.36 2.08 19.00
C PRO A 129 -12.97 3.33 18.34
N PHE A 130 -13.82 3.14 17.35
CA PHE A 130 -14.50 4.20 16.62
C PHE A 130 -16.01 4.06 16.76
N GLU A 131 -16.69 5.19 16.76
CA GLU A 131 -18.16 5.23 16.73
C GLU A 131 -18.68 4.69 15.39
N LYS A 132 -19.90 4.16 15.41
CA LYS A 132 -20.58 3.73 14.19
C LYS A 132 -20.75 4.91 13.24
N GLU A 133 -20.66 4.63 11.93
CA GLU A 133 -20.88 5.62 10.86
C GLU A 133 -19.97 6.85 10.93
N SER A 134 -18.80 6.73 11.58
CA SER A 134 -17.88 7.85 11.78
C SER A 134 -16.91 8.10 10.63
N PHE A 135 -16.95 7.32 9.55
CA PHE A 135 -16.09 7.44 8.38
C PHE A 135 -16.87 7.44 7.08
N ASP A 136 -16.47 8.29 6.14
CA ASP A 136 -17.05 8.39 4.79
C ASP A 136 -16.47 7.33 3.84
N LEU A 137 -15.20 6.90 4.08
CA LEU A 137 -14.50 5.92 3.28
C LEU A 137 -13.66 5.01 4.17
N ILE A 138 -13.80 3.70 3.97
CA ILE A 138 -12.96 2.71 4.63
C ILE A 138 -12.15 1.96 3.57
N LEU A 139 -10.83 1.99 3.72
CA LEU A 139 -9.89 1.23 2.91
C LEU A 139 -9.45 0.00 3.71
N CYS A 140 -9.92 -1.18 3.31
CA CYS A 140 -9.61 -2.46 3.94
C CYS A 140 -9.16 -3.46 2.86
N ASN A 141 -7.87 -3.47 2.57
CA ASN A 141 -7.32 -4.22 1.46
C ASN A 141 -6.54 -5.44 1.97
N HIS A 142 -7.01 -6.65 1.63
CA HIS A 142 -6.32 -7.89 1.96
C HIS A 142 -6.20 -8.17 3.47
N VAL A 143 -7.28 -7.95 4.21
CA VAL A 143 -7.34 -8.11 5.67
C VAL A 143 -8.41 -9.12 6.08
N LEU A 144 -9.62 -9.00 5.51
CA LEU A 144 -10.77 -9.77 5.97
C LEU A 144 -10.59 -11.28 5.85
N GLU A 145 -9.80 -11.74 4.89
CA GLU A 145 -9.46 -13.16 4.71
C GLU A 145 -8.57 -13.74 5.84
N HIS A 146 -8.05 -12.91 6.73
CA HIS A 146 -7.21 -13.32 7.85
C HIS A 146 -7.93 -13.26 9.20
N ILE A 147 -9.21 -12.92 9.19
CA ILE A 147 -10.03 -12.81 10.40
C ILE A 147 -10.79 -14.13 10.58
N VAL A 148 -10.68 -14.70 11.76
CA VAL A 148 -11.33 -15.97 12.15
C VAL A 148 -12.44 -15.65 13.15
#